data_d3c216cd854ce8cbd3312fa0dc0a93a0
#
_entry.id   d3c216cd854ce8cbd3312fa0dc0a93a0
#
_cell.length_a   1.000
_cell.length_b   1.000
_cell.length_c   1.000
_cell.angle_alpha   90.00
_cell.angle_beta   90.00
_cell.angle_gamma   90.00
#
_symmetry.space_group_name_H-M   'P 1'
#
loop_
_entity.id
_entity.type
_entity.pdbx_description
1 polymer ?
#
loop_
_entity_poly.entity_id
_entity_poly.type
_entity_poly.pdbx_seq_one_letter_code
_entity_poly.pdbx_strand_id
1 'polypeptide(L)'
;MGTENKPLLSIKNLKTIFDLDEGSVKAVDGVSFDIFPQRVLGIVGESGCGKSVTIKSILRLIETPGRIVEGEILFQTRNSNEVNINEVDLAKLNPKGKQMRSIRGNEIALIPQEPMAAFSPVHTIGNQLIENILLHQEVKESEAFEIAIERLKEVGIPNPEESMNRYSWELSGGLRQRAMIGMALTCNHSLLIADEPTTAIDV
;
A
#
# COMPACT_ATOMS: atom_id res chain seq x y z
N MET A 1 2.39 34.80 3.47
CA MET A 1 1.09 34.13 3.33
C MET A 1 1.37 32.66 3.55
N GLY A 2 0.85 32.09 4.66
CA GLY A 2 1.14 30.70 5.05
C GLY A 2 0.64 29.75 3.99
N THR A 3 1.49 28.85 3.58
CA THR A 3 1.05 27.63 2.87
C THR A 3 0.10 26.91 3.80
N GLU A 4 -1.21 27.00 3.56
CA GLU A 4 -2.19 26.14 4.21
C GLU A 4 -1.67 24.72 4.07
N ASN A 5 -1.51 24.05 5.21
CA ASN A 5 -0.94 22.71 5.29
C ASN A 5 -1.99 21.72 4.73
N LYS A 6 -2.04 21.62 3.39
CA LYS A 6 -3.03 20.82 2.67
C LYS A 6 -2.79 19.35 2.99
N PRO A 7 -3.81 18.56 3.36
CA PRO A 7 -3.61 17.14 3.62
C PRO A 7 -3.16 16.41 2.36
N LEU A 8 -2.26 15.43 2.52
CA LEU A 8 -1.84 14.50 1.46
C LEU A 8 -3.00 13.57 1.07
N LEU A 9 -3.73 13.09 2.08
CA LEU A 9 -4.96 12.30 1.92
C LEU A 9 -6.03 12.87 2.85
N SER A 10 -7.24 13.11 2.32
CA SER A 10 -8.41 13.52 3.10
C SER A 10 -9.57 12.56 2.84
N ILE A 11 -10.05 11.92 3.88
CA ILE A 11 -11.23 11.06 3.82
C ILE A 11 -12.40 11.80 4.46
N LYS A 12 -13.53 11.86 3.75
CA LYS A 12 -14.73 12.55 4.20
C LYS A 12 -15.95 11.63 4.13
N ASN A 13 -16.56 11.39 5.29
CA ASN A 13 -17.81 10.62 5.43
C ASN A 13 -17.81 9.29 4.64
N LEU A 14 -16.68 8.56 4.67
CA LEU A 14 -16.52 7.31 3.93
C LEU A 14 -17.47 6.25 4.47
N LYS A 15 -18.29 5.65 3.58
CA LYS A 15 -19.15 4.52 3.90
C LYS A 15 -18.88 3.38 2.91
N THR A 16 -18.59 2.21 3.47
CA THR A 16 -18.35 0.98 2.71
C THR A 16 -19.24 -0.13 3.28
N ILE A 17 -20.00 -0.77 2.42
CA ILE A 17 -20.92 -1.86 2.77
C ILE A 17 -20.59 -3.13 2.01
N PHE A 18 -21.03 -4.26 2.55
CA PHE A 18 -21.05 -5.57 1.89
C PHE A 18 -22.48 -6.04 1.81
N ASP A 19 -22.98 -6.26 0.58
CA ASP A 19 -24.34 -6.75 0.33
C ASP A 19 -24.31 -8.29 0.36
N LEU A 20 -24.70 -8.86 1.50
CA LEU A 20 -24.81 -10.31 1.72
C LEU A 20 -26.23 -10.78 1.48
N ASP A 21 -26.44 -12.08 1.30
CA ASP A 21 -27.77 -12.68 1.08
C ASP A 21 -28.74 -12.40 2.25
N GLU A 22 -28.20 -12.27 3.47
CA GLU A 22 -28.95 -12.01 4.72
C GLU A 22 -29.14 -10.51 5.01
N GLY A 23 -28.57 -9.60 4.19
CA GLY A 23 -28.65 -8.15 4.38
C GLY A 23 -27.32 -7.45 4.16
N SER A 24 -27.30 -6.11 4.31
CA SER A 24 -26.11 -5.31 4.10
C SER A 24 -25.35 -5.07 5.41
N VAL A 25 -24.05 -5.37 5.44
CA VAL A 25 -23.16 -5.09 6.55
C VAL A 25 -22.41 -3.78 6.28
N LYS A 26 -22.54 -2.81 7.19
CA LYS A 26 -21.79 -1.56 7.16
C LYS A 26 -20.41 -1.77 7.77
N ALA A 27 -19.42 -2.04 6.96
CA ALA A 27 -18.04 -2.27 7.42
C ALA A 27 -17.31 -0.95 7.75
N VAL A 28 -17.66 0.15 7.07
CA VAL A 28 -17.21 1.51 7.37
C VAL A 28 -18.45 2.41 7.32
N ASP A 29 -18.74 3.17 8.37
CA ASP A 29 -19.93 4.01 8.48
C ASP A 29 -19.58 5.44 8.91
N GLY A 30 -19.30 6.31 7.91
CA GLY A 30 -19.10 7.74 8.11
C GLY A 30 -17.72 8.16 8.65
N VAL A 31 -16.66 7.43 8.28
CA VAL A 31 -15.30 7.74 8.74
C VAL A 31 -14.74 8.96 8.02
N SER A 32 -14.12 9.87 8.79
CA SER A 32 -13.45 11.08 8.28
C SER A 32 -12.15 11.32 9.02
N PHE A 33 -11.05 11.57 8.27
CA PHE A 33 -9.76 11.98 8.82
C PHE A 33 -8.84 12.50 7.72
N ASP A 34 -7.79 13.23 8.14
CA ASP A 34 -6.78 13.78 7.25
C ASP A 34 -5.40 13.23 7.58
N ILE A 35 -4.59 12.96 6.54
CA ILE A 35 -3.17 12.62 6.65
C ILE A 35 -2.37 13.74 6.01
N PHE A 36 -1.45 14.34 6.77
CA PHE A 36 -0.60 15.42 6.30
C PHE A 36 0.78 14.90 5.84
N PRO A 37 1.45 15.59 4.90
CA PRO A 37 2.81 15.24 4.50
C PRO A 37 3.76 15.15 5.70
N GLN A 38 4.67 14.18 5.69
CA GLN A 38 5.66 13.96 6.74
C GLN A 38 5.08 13.76 8.16
N ARG A 39 3.83 13.28 8.24
CA ARG A 39 3.18 12.94 9.51
C ARG A 39 2.77 11.47 9.53
N VAL A 40 2.73 10.92 10.73
CA VAL A 40 2.22 9.58 10.97
C VAL A 40 0.85 9.69 11.63
N LEU A 41 -0.14 8.99 11.06
CA LEU A 41 -1.47 8.83 11.65
C LEU A 41 -1.61 7.38 12.11
N GLY A 42 -1.81 7.16 13.42
CA GLY A 42 -2.15 5.86 13.98
C GLY A 42 -3.67 5.69 14.06
N ILE A 43 -4.20 4.60 13.46
CA ILE A 43 -5.61 4.22 13.57
C ILE A 43 -5.70 2.99 14.47
N VAL A 44 -6.34 3.14 15.62
CA VAL A 44 -6.50 2.10 16.63
C VAL A 44 -7.95 1.70 16.73
N GLY A 45 -8.20 0.41 16.99
CA GLY A 45 -9.54 -0.12 17.16
C GLY A 45 -9.51 -1.65 17.30
N GLU A 46 -10.59 -2.23 17.78
CA GLU A 46 -10.75 -3.67 17.95
C GLU A 46 -10.66 -4.44 16.61
N SER A 47 -10.43 -5.76 16.68
CA SER A 47 -10.49 -6.60 15.47
C SER A 47 -11.92 -6.54 14.88
N GLY A 48 -12.00 -6.43 13.55
CA GLY A 48 -13.28 -6.34 12.85
C GLY A 48 -13.95 -4.95 12.83
N CYS A 49 -13.36 -3.91 13.44
CA CYS A 49 -13.97 -2.56 13.46
C CYS A 49 -13.84 -1.78 12.14
N GLY A 50 -13.36 -2.39 11.04
CA GLY A 50 -13.33 -1.77 9.72
C GLY A 50 -12.00 -1.14 9.31
N LYS A 51 -10.89 -1.25 10.09
CA LYS A 51 -9.57 -0.70 9.74
C LYS A 51 -9.08 -1.16 8.36
N SER A 52 -8.97 -2.46 8.16
CA SER A 52 -8.51 -3.05 6.89
C SER A 52 -9.48 -2.77 5.73
N VAL A 53 -10.79 -2.66 5.99
CA VAL A 53 -11.77 -2.25 4.97
C VAL A 53 -11.58 -0.79 4.58
N THR A 54 -11.24 0.09 5.53
CA THR A 54 -10.90 1.49 5.22
C THR A 54 -9.67 1.56 4.32
N ILE A 55 -8.61 0.80 4.63
CA ILE A 55 -7.40 0.68 3.79
C ILE A 55 -7.75 0.18 2.39
N LYS A 56 -8.51 -0.91 2.29
CA LYS A 56 -8.97 -1.46 1.01
C LYS A 56 -9.83 -0.47 0.22
N SER A 57 -10.61 0.38 0.92
CA SER A 57 -11.39 1.44 0.29
C SER A 57 -10.50 2.52 -0.33
N ILE A 58 -9.48 2.99 0.39
CA ILE A 58 -8.49 3.96 -0.11
C ILE A 58 -7.83 3.42 -1.38
N LEU A 59 -7.39 2.17 -1.35
CA LEU A 59 -6.71 1.52 -2.47
C LEU A 59 -7.65 0.96 -3.54
N ARG A 60 -8.97 1.09 -3.38
CA ARG A 60 -9.97 0.53 -4.31
C ARG A 60 -9.78 -0.99 -4.51
N LEU A 61 -9.43 -1.70 -3.43
CA LEU A 61 -9.22 -3.16 -3.40
C LEU A 61 -10.38 -3.91 -2.71
N ILE A 62 -11.55 -3.29 -2.63
CA ILE A 62 -12.74 -3.93 -2.07
C ILE A 62 -13.23 -4.97 -3.07
N GLU A 63 -13.35 -6.20 -2.61
CA GLU A 63 -13.87 -7.31 -3.40
C GLU A 63 -15.40 -7.36 -3.33
N THR A 64 -16.03 -7.81 -4.43
CA THR A 64 -17.46 -8.09 -4.48
C THR A 64 -17.83 -9.11 -3.38
N PRO A 65 -18.91 -8.90 -2.63
CA PRO A 65 -20.02 -7.95 -2.84
C PRO A 65 -19.83 -6.58 -2.15
N GLY A 66 -18.61 -6.22 -1.74
CA GLY A 66 -18.32 -4.95 -1.09
C GLY A 66 -18.29 -3.77 -2.07
N ARG A 67 -18.75 -2.59 -1.62
CA ARG A 67 -18.71 -1.35 -2.39
C ARG A 67 -18.68 -0.10 -1.52
N ILE A 68 -18.04 0.96 -2.01
CA ILE A 68 -18.16 2.30 -1.43
C ILE A 68 -19.52 2.86 -1.85
N VAL A 69 -20.30 3.32 -0.89
CA VAL A 69 -21.66 3.87 -1.13
C VAL A 69 -21.72 5.38 -0.97
N GLU A 70 -20.83 5.95 -0.13
CA GLU A 70 -20.81 7.38 0.15
C GLU A 70 -19.40 7.81 0.57
N GLY A 71 -19.13 9.11 0.45
CA GLY A 71 -17.90 9.74 0.90
C GLY A 71 -16.92 10.03 -0.22
N GLU A 72 -15.87 10.77 0.15
CA GLU A 72 -14.77 11.17 -0.73
C GLU A 72 -13.45 10.69 -0.17
N ILE A 73 -12.51 10.34 -1.05
CA ILE A 73 -11.14 9.98 -0.74
C ILE A 73 -10.22 10.85 -1.60
N LEU A 74 -9.90 12.04 -1.11
CA LEU A 74 -9.13 13.05 -1.84
C LEU A 74 -7.64 12.83 -1.61
N PHE A 75 -6.89 12.54 -2.66
CA PHE A 75 -5.45 12.30 -2.61
C PHE A 75 -4.68 13.30 -3.47
N GLN A 76 -3.57 13.82 -2.95
CA GLN A 76 -2.66 14.71 -3.67
C GLN A 76 -1.66 13.88 -4.46
N THR A 77 -1.89 13.75 -5.78
CA THR A 77 -0.98 13.00 -6.67
C THR A 77 0.21 13.87 -7.07
N ARG A 78 1.37 13.24 -7.25
CA ARG A 78 2.53 13.85 -7.90
C ARG A 78 2.42 13.60 -9.39
N ASN A 79 2.21 14.62 -10.19
CA ASN A 79 2.39 14.49 -11.63
C ASN A 79 3.89 14.47 -11.96
N SER A 80 4.35 13.43 -12.62
CA SER A 80 5.72 13.25 -13.08
C SER A 80 6.23 14.37 -14.02
N ASN A 81 5.34 15.19 -14.58
CA ASN A 81 5.67 16.19 -15.60
C ASN A 81 5.30 17.63 -15.24
N GLU A 82 4.71 17.90 -14.08
CA GLU A 82 4.33 19.26 -13.69
C GLU A 82 4.58 19.53 -12.20
N VAL A 83 4.97 20.78 -11.90
CA VAL A 83 5.11 21.32 -10.53
C VAL A 83 3.75 21.35 -9.79
N ASN A 84 2.67 21.00 -10.46
CA ASN A 84 1.31 21.06 -9.95
C ASN A 84 0.90 19.75 -9.26
N ILE A 85 0.62 19.83 -7.99
CA ILE A 85 -0.03 18.78 -7.20
C ILE A 85 -1.52 18.77 -7.60
N ASN A 86 -1.97 17.65 -8.20
CA ASN A 86 -3.38 17.47 -8.56
C ASN A 86 -4.10 16.67 -7.48
N GLU A 87 -5.27 17.16 -7.06
CA GLU A 87 -6.15 16.43 -6.18
C GLU A 87 -7.06 15.50 -6.97
N VAL A 88 -7.08 14.23 -6.59
CA VAL A 88 -7.89 13.19 -7.22
C VAL A 88 -8.77 12.51 -6.17
N ASP A 89 -10.07 12.36 -6.47
CA ASP A 89 -10.98 11.57 -5.64
C ASP A 89 -10.86 10.09 -6.00
N LEU A 90 -10.13 9.33 -5.18
CA LEU A 90 -9.90 7.89 -5.39
C LEU A 90 -11.21 7.10 -5.36
N ALA A 91 -12.23 7.56 -4.61
CA ALA A 91 -13.51 6.87 -4.52
C ALA A 91 -14.25 6.82 -5.88
N LYS A 92 -13.99 7.80 -6.75
CA LYS A 92 -14.59 7.90 -8.09
C LYS A 92 -13.79 7.18 -9.17
N LEU A 93 -12.54 6.80 -8.90
CA LEU A 93 -11.72 6.12 -9.91
C LEU A 93 -12.22 4.70 -10.18
N ASN A 94 -12.08 4.29 -11.44
CA ASN A 94 -12.27 2.88 -11.80
C ASN A 94 -11.18 2.02 -11.12
N PRO A 95 -11.53 1.01 -10.28
CA PRO A 95 -10.57 0.16 -9.59
C PRO A 95 -9.55 -0.53 -10.49
N LYS A 96 -9.96 -0.86 -11.73
CA LYS A 96 -9.11 -1.50 -12.75
C LYS A 96 -8.54 -0.51 -13.77
N GLY A 97 -8.81 0.79 -13.60
CA GLY A 97 -8.37 1.84 -14.51
C GLY A 97 -6.87 2.12 -14.42
N LYS A 98 -6.29 2.67 -15.49
CA LYS A 98 -4.87 3.01 -15.57
C LYS A 98 -4.44 3.97 -14.45
N GLN A 99 -5.25 4.99 -14.17
CA GLN A 99 -4.96 5.99 -13.14
C GLN A 99 -4.89 5.38 -11.73
N MET A 100 -5.83 4.49 -11.36
CA MET A 100 -5.75 3.83 -10.06
C MET A 100 -4.56 2.86 -9.97
N ARG A 101 -4.21 2.19 -11.07
CA ARG A 101 -3.03 1.32 -11.13
C ARG A 101 -1.72 2.09 -11.04
N SER A 102 -1.63 3.31 -11.62
CA SER A 102 -0.44 4.14 -11.48
C SER A 102 -0.27 4.74 -10.07
N ILE A 103 -1.35 4.88 -9.30
CA ILE A 103 -1.28 5.34 -7.92
C ILE A 103 -0.81 4.21 -6.98
N ARG A 104 -1.36 3.00 -7.17
CA ARG A 104 -0.98 1.83 -6.34
C ARG A 104 0.47 1.43 -6.61
N GLY A 105 1.24 1.28 -5.54
CA GLY A 105 2.65 0.87 -5.57
C GLY A 105 3.61 2.02 -5.90
N ASN A 106 3.22 2.99 -6.71
CA ASN A 106 4.07 4.13 -7.03
C ASN A 106 3.88 5.31 -6.05
N GLU A 107 2.63 5.74 -5.82
CA GLU A 107 2.32 6.87 -4.95
C GLU A 107 1.81 6.44 -3.58
N ILE A 108 1.06 5.32 -3.51
CA ILE A 108 0.57 4.72 -2.26
C ILE A 108 1.08 3.29 -2.18
N ALA A 109 1.95 3.00 -1.22
CA ALA A 109 2.41 1.65 -0.91
C ALA A 109 1.61 1.06 0.25
N LEU A 110 1.44 -0.27 0.23
CA LEU A 110 0.76 -1.05 1.26
C LEU A 110 1.68 -2.11 1.83
N ILE A 111 1.79 -2.15 3.15
CA ILE A 111 2.30 -3.30 3.91
C ILE A 111 1.07 -4.02 4.48
N PRO A 112 0.67 -5.18 3.93
CA PRO A 112 -0.49 -5.93 4.40
C PRO A 112 -0.20 -6.68 5.69
N GLN A 113 -1.24 -7.05 6.40
CA GLN A 113 -1.18 -7.77 7.68
C GLN A 113 -0.51 -9.14 7.55
N GLU A 114 -0.73 -9.86 6.43
CA GLU A 114 -0.19 -11.21 6.22
C GLU A 114 0.93 -11.21 5.16
N PRO A 115 2.22 -11.35 5.57
CA PRO A 115 3.33 -11.41 4.63
C PRO A 115 3.26 -12.60 3.66
N MET A 116 2.62 -13.71 4.10
CA MET A 116 2.46 -14.91 3.28
C MET A 116 1.58 -14.69 2.06
N ALA A 117 0.57 -13.85 2.17
CA ALA A 117 -0.36 -13.54 1.08
C ALA A 117 0.23 -12.52 0.07
N ALA A 118 1.30 -11.81 0.45
CA ALA A 118 1.89 -10.78 -0.39
C ALA A 118 2.85 -11.32 -1.46
N PHE A 119 3.50 -12.45 -1.18
CA PHE A 119 4.48 -13.05 -2.10
C PHE A 119 3.89 -14.21 -2.88
N SER A 120 4.19 -14.26 -4.18
CA SER A 120 3.95 -15.43 -5.00
C SER A 120 4.86 -16.59 -4.54
N PRO A 121 4.33 -17.79 -4.28
CA PRO A 121 5.13 -18.94 -3.86
C PRO A 121 5.98 -19.56 -4.99
N VAL A 122 5.70 -19.20 -6.24
CA VAL A 122 6.34 -19.76 -7.43
C VAL A 122 7.40 -18.84 -8.07
N HIS A 123 7.60 -17.66 -7.50
CA HIS A 123 8.63 -16.71 -7.94
C HIS A 123 9.58 -16.40 -6.80
N THR A 124 10.85 -16.17 -7.13
CA THR A 124 11.85 -15.78 -6.12
C THR A 124 11.57 -14.39 -5.58
N ILE A 125 12.11 -14.07 -4.42
CA ILE A 125 12.02 -12.73 -3.83
C ILE A 125 12.58 -11.68 -4.80
N GLY A 126 13.74 -11.97 -5.40
CA GLY A 126 14.38 -11.06 -6.37
C GLY A 126 13.52 -10.79 -7.58
N ASN A 127 12.91 -11.82 -8.19
CA ASN A 127 12.04 -11.62 -9.34
C ASN A 127 10.87 -10.68 -9.01
N GLN A 128 10.27 -10.84 -7.84
CA GLN A 128 9.12 -10.03 -7.43
C GLN A 128 9.51 -8.59 -7.09
N LEU A 129 10.68 -8.37 -6.45
CA LEU A 129 11.18 -7.02 -6.20
C LEU A 129 11.56 -6.31 -7.51
N ILE A 130 12.28 -6.98 -8.40
CA ILE A 130 12.69 -6.44 -9.69
C ILE A 130 11.46 -6.07 -10.53
N GLU A 131 10.47 -6.97 -10.62
CA GLU A 131 9.23 -6.71 -11.33
C GLU A 131 8.52 -5.47 -10.77
N ASN A 132 8.40 -5.35 -9.43
CA ASN A 132 7.80 -4.19 -8.80
C ASN A 132 8.54 -2.88 -9.12
N ILE A 133 9.87 -2.91 -9.13
CA ILE A 133 10.69 -1.74 -9.50
C ILE A 133 10.46 -1.35 -10.97
N LEU A 134 10.55 -2.31 -11.88
CA LEU A 134 10.39 -2.07 -13.31
C LEU A 134 8.97 -1.62 -13.71
N LEU A 135 7.95 -2.01 -12.93
CA LEU A 135 6.57 -1.54 -13.14
C LEU A 135 6.38 -0.06 -12.82
N HIS A 136 7.20 0.49 -11.91
CA HIS A 136 6.99 1.81 -11.34
C HIS A 136 8.13 2.80 -11.58
N GLN A 137 9.30 2.33 -12.08
CA GLN A 137 10.46 3.15 -12.33
C GLN A 137 11.01 2.89 -13.74
N GLU A 138 11.46 3.96 -14.40
CA GLU A 138 12.11 3.88 -15.71
C GLU A 138 13.61 3.56 -15.55
N VAL A 139 13.92 2.35 -15.12
CA VAL A 139 15.29 1.86 -14.89
C VAL A 139 15.55 0.57 -15.67
N LYS A 140 16.82 0.22 -15.87
CA LYS A 140 17.21 -1.07 -16.46
C LYS A 140 17.13 -2.18 -15.42
N GLU A 141 17.01 -3.43 -15.87
CA GLU A 141 16.95 -4.60 -14.99
C GLU A 141 18.17 -4.72 -14.04
N SER A 142 19.37 -4.41 -14.54
CA SER A 142 20.58 -4.39 -13.71
C SER A 142 20.52 -3.36 -12.58
N GLU A 143 19.96 -2.20 -12.85
CA GLU A 143 19.76 -1.14 -11.85
C GLU A 143 18.64 -1.52 -10.86
N ALA A 144 17.55 -2.12 -11.36
CA ALA A 144 16.49 -2.65 -10.52
C ALA A 144 17.01 -3.73 -9.55
N PHE A 145 17.93 -4.58 -10.00
CA PHE A 145 18.60 -5.56 -9.15
C PHE A 145 19.38 -4.92 -8.01
N GLU A 146 20.18 -3.89 -8.29
CA GLU A 146 20.96 -3.16 -7.28
C GLU A 146 20.03 -2.45 -6.27
N ILE A 147 18.98 -1.80 -6.76
CA ILE A 147 17.95 -1.18 -5.89
C ILE A 147 17.31 -2.24 -4.97
N ALA A 148 16.96 -3.41 -5.50
CA ALA A 148 16.35 -4.47 -4.71
C ALA A 148 17.29 -4.96 -3.59
N ILE A 149 18.58 -5.17 -3.88
CA ILE A 149 19.59 -5.55 -2.90
C ILE A 149 19.73 -4.47 -1.81
N GLU A 150 19.78 -3.20 -2.19
CA GLU A 150 19.88 -2.09 -1.24
C GLU A 150 18.68 -2.05 -0.29
N ARG A 151 17.46 -2.22 -0.82
CA ARG A 151 16.24 -2.27 0.01
C ARG A 151 16.24 -3.47 0.97
N LEU A 152 16.69 -4.64 0.52
CA LEU A 152 16.83 -5.81 1.41
C LEU A 152 17.87 -5.57 2.52
N LYS A 153 18.97 -4.87 2.22
CA LYS A 153 19.97 -4.45 3.23
C LYS A 153 19.37 -3.49 4.26
N GLU A 154 18.66 -2.47 3.80
CA GLU A 154 18.03 -1.46 4.67
C GLU A 154 17.05 -2.08 5.68
N VAL A 155 16.30 -3.10 5.28
CA VAL A 155 15.37 -3.81 6.16
C VAL A 155 16.02 -4.93 6.97
N GLY A 156 17.35 -5.07 6.89
CA GLY A 156 18.14 -6.02 7.68
C GLY A 156 17.98 -7.48 7.26
N ILE A 157 17.83 -7.75 5.97
CA ILE A 157 17.91 -9.12 5.43
C ILE A 157 19.39 -9.54 5.40
N PRO A 158 19.77 -10.67 6.02
CA PRO A 158 21.14 -11.19 5.93
C PRO A 158 21.38 -11.76 4.52
N ASN A 159 22.60 -11.57 3.99
CA ASN A 159 23.00 -12.04 2.67
C ASN A 159 21.97 -11.72 1.58
N PRO A 160 21.71 -10.43 1.31
CA PRO A 160 20.61 -10.03 0.42
C PRO A 160 20.77 -10.56 -1.00
N GLU A 161 22.00 -10.65 -1.54
CA GLU A 161 22.28 -11.24 -2.86
C GLU A 161 21.83 -12.71 -2.95
N GLU A 162 22.07 -13.50 -1.89
CA GLU A 162 21.62 -14.89 -1.82
C GLU A 162 20.09 -14.94 -1.66
N SER A 163 19.53 -14.02 -0.85
CA SER A 163 18.09 -13.94 -0.58
C SER A 163 17.26 -13.57 -1.81
N MET A 164 17.85 -12.87 -2.80
CA MET A 164 17.20 -12.62 -4.10
C MET A 164 16.83 -13.91 -4.83
N ASN A 165 17.59 -14.98 -4.66
CA ASN A 165 17.36 -16.28 -5.32
C ASN A 165 16.44 -17.22 -4.53
N ARG A 166 16.03 -16.85 -3.32
CA ARG A 166 15.14 -17.64 -2.47
C ARG A 166 13.68 -17.40 -2.79
N TYR A 167 12.88 -18.42 -2.55
CA TYR A 167 11.43 -18.31 -2.54
C TYR A 167 10.92 -17.85 -1.16
N SER A 168 9.72 -17.27 -1.13
CA SER A 168 9.13 -16.75 0.12
C SER A 168 9.00 -17.79 1.22
N TRP A 169 8.73 -19.04 0.89
CA TRP A 169 8.60 -20.15 1.85
C TRP A 169 9.94 -20.64 2.43
N GLU A 170 11.08 -20.30 1.83
CA GLU A 170 12.42 -20.58 2.35
C GLU A 170 12.88 -19.56 3.40
N LEU A 171 12.15 -18.45 3.57
CA LEU A 171 12.42 -17.44 4.57
C LEU A 171 11.62 -17.69 5.85
N SER A 172 12.19 -17.35 7.01
CA SER A 172 11.44 -17.31 8.27
C SER A 172 10.32 -16.24 8.21
N GLY A 173 9.33 -16.31 9.10
CA GLY A 173 8.24 -15.35 9.16
C GLY A 173 8.73 -13.90 9.25
N GLY A 174 9.68 -13.62 10.15
CA GLY A 174 10.26 -12.28 10.31
C GLY A 174 11.06 -11.82 9.08
N LEU A 175 11.81 -12.71 8.42
CA LEU A 175 12.53 -12.37 7.18
C LEU A 175 11.57 -12.10 6.02
N ARG A 176 10.46 -12.84 5.91
CA ARG A 176 9.41 -12.57 4.92
C ARG A 176 8.79 -11.20 5.13
N GLN A 177 8.49 -10.86 6.39
CA GLN A 177 7.94 -9.55 6.72
C GLN A 177 8.93 -8.42 6.38
N ARG A 178 10.21 -8.57 6.70
CA ARG A 178 11.26 -7.62 6.32
C ARG A 178 11.36 -7.49 4.80
N ALA A 179 11.37 -8.60 4.06
CA ALA A 179 11.39 -8.58 2.59
C ALA A 179 10.17 -7.87 2.00
N MET A 180 8.98 -8.05 2.60
CA MET A 180 7.76 -7.35 2.19
C MET A 180 7.84 -5.84 2.48
N ILE A 181 8.37 -5.45 3.62
CA ILE A 181 8.66 -4.04 3.92
C ILE A 181 9.66 -3.48 2.89
N GLY A 182 10.74 -4.23 2.61
CA GLY A 182 11.71 -3.88 1.57
C GLY A 182 11.04 -3.67 0.21
N MET A 183 10.14 -4.56 -0.19
CA MET A 183 9.36 -4.41 -1.43
C MET A 183 8.48 -3.15 -1.43
N ALA A 184 7.79 -2.88 -0.33
CA ALA A 184 7.00 -1.66 -0.21
C ALA A 184 7.85 -0.39 -0.32
N LEU A 185 9.12 -0.43 0.09
CA LEU A 185 10.07 0.69 0.05
C LEU A 185 10.82 0.81 -1.30
N THR A 186 10.62 -0.09 -2.26
CA THR A 186 11.31 0.00 -3.56
C THR A 186 10.92 1.22 -4.37
N CYS A 187 9.71 1.73 -4.22
CA CYS A 187 9.20 2.87 -4.96
C CYS A 187 9.22 4.16 -4.11
N ASN A 188 9.26 5.29 -4.78
CA ASN A 188 9.28 6.61 -4.13
C ASN A 188 7.86 7.10 -3.80
N HIS A 189 7.14 6.35 -2.96
CA HIS A 189 5.74 6.63 -2.60
C HIS A 189 5.60 7.90 -1.73
N SER A 190 4.44 8.55 -1.85
CA SER A 190 4.05 9.70 -1.02
C SER A 190 3.39 9.27 0.29
N LEU A 191 2.68 8.13 0.26
CA LEU A 191 1.94 7.57 1.38
C LEU A 191 2.29 6.08 1.54
N LEU A 192 2.71 5.71 2.74
CA LEU A 192 2.86 4.31 3.16
C LEU A 192 1.73 3.96 4.12
N ILE A 193 0.96 2.94 3.79
CA ILE A 193 -0.07 2.37 4.64
C ILE A 193 0.44 1.05 5.19
N ALA A 194 0.36 0.85 6.50
CA ALA A 194 0.75 -0.39 7.15
C ALA A 194 -0.44 -0.95 7.96
N ASP A 195 -0.89 -2.14 7.59
CA ASP A 195 -1.98 -2.86 8.27
C ASP A 195 -1.36 -3.89 9.21
N GLU A 196 -1.31 -3.58 10.51
CA GLU A 196 -0.73 -4.40 11.59
C GLU A 196 0.69 -4.93 11.26
N PRO A 197 1.68 -4.06 10.97
CA PRO A 197 2.97 -4.46 10.39
C PRO A 197 3.90 -5.23 11.33
N THR A 198 3.55 -5.40 12.61
CA THR A 198 4.46 -5.95 13.64
C THR A 198 4.05 -7.33 14.16
N THR A 199 3.02 -7.96 13.61
CA THR A 199 2.50 -9.25 14.12
C THR A 199 3.47 -10.43 14.02
N ALA A 200 4.53 -10.33 13.21
CA ALA A 200 5.55 -11.37 13.02
C ALA A 200 6.99 -10.89 13.30
N ILE A 201 7.18 -9.68 13.84
CA ILE A 201 8.50 -9.20 14.28
C ILE A 201 8.61 -9.54 15.75
N ASP A 202 9.52 -10.46 16.11
CA ASP A 202 9.96 -10.65 17.49
C ASP A 202 10.59 -9.36 18.00
N VAL A 203 10.03 -8.80 19.08
CA VAL A 203 10.52 -7.61 19.76
C VAL A 203 11.60 -8.02 20.75
#